data_07a6e5d00f385dc52106c1d3f710ce7c
#
_entry.id   07a6e5d00f385dc52106c1d3f710ce7c
#
_cell.length_a   1.000
_cell.length_b   1.000
_cell.length_c   1.000
_cell.angle_alpha   90.00
_cell.angle_beta   90.00
_cell.angle_gamma   90.00
#
_symmetry.space_group_name_H-M   'P 1'
#
loop_
_entity.id
_entity.type
_entity.pdbx_description
1 polymer ?
#
loop_
_entity_poly.entity_id
_entity_poly.type
_entity_poly.pdbx_seq_one_letter_code
_entity_poly.pdbx_strand_id
1 'polypeptide(L)'
;MATERTLSIIKPDAVSKNIIGKIISRFEDNGLHIVAGKLIQLDDEMASGFYAEHEGRPFFQDLKKFMTSGPVFVQVLEGEGAIQKNRELMGSTNPQEAEPGTIRADFANSIDANAVHGSDSEISAIREINYFFTTEEIVSK
;
A
#
# COMPACT_ATOMS: atom_id res chain seq x y z
N MET A 1 -23.28 5.19 -2.94
CA MET A 1 -21.92 5.70 -3.07
C MET A 1 -21.21 5.03 -4.22
N ALA A 2 -20.31 5.75 -4.87
CA ALA A 2 -19.61 5.20 -6.01
C ALA A 2 -18.55 4.18 -5.58
N THR A 3 -18.40 3.14 -6.39
CA THR A 3 -17.30 2.19 -6.23
C THR A 3 -16.00 2.88 -6.61
N GLU A 4 -15.00 2.73 -5.77
CA GLU A 4 -13.66 3.30 -5.99
C GLU A 4 -12.61 2.23 -5.98
N ARG A 5 -11.46 2.55 -6.58
CA ARG A 5 -10.25 1.71 -6.51
C ARG A 5 -9.14 2.51 -5.86
N THR A 6 -8.28 1.82 -5.12
CA THR A 6 -7.10 2.42 -4.52
C THR A 6 -5.93 1.45 -4.64
N LEU A 7 -4.71 1.98 -4.67
CA LEU A 7 -3.52 1.13 -4.64
C LEU A 7 -3.10 0.90 -3.20
N SER A 8 -2.76 -0.34 -2.89
CA SER A 8 -2.19 -0.72 -1.62
C SER A 8 -0.86 -1.43 -1.87
N ILE A 9 0.13 -1.14 -1.03
CA ILE A 9 1.39 -1.87 -1.05
C ILE A 9 1.62 -2.44 0.34
N ILE A 10 1.90 -3.73 0.41
CA ILE A 10 2.41 -4.35 1.63
C ILE A 10 3.92 -4.26 1.52
N LYS A 11 4.54 -3.51 2.42
CA LYS A 11 5.94 -3.13 2.34
C LYS A 11 6.89 -4.26 2.75
N PRO A 12 8.20 -4.14 2.43
CA PRO A 12 9.15 -5.24 2.70
C PRO A 12 9.18 -5.70 4.15
N ASP A 13 8.99 -4.80 5.11
CA ASP A 13 8.99 -5.17 6.54
C ASP A 13 7.85 -6.15 6.86
N ALA A 14 6.66 -5.91 6.31
CA ALA A 14 5.53 -6.81 6.55
C ALA A 14 5.63 -8.08 5.71
N VAL A 15 6.11 -7.99 4.47
CA VAL A 15 6.32 -9.18 3.65
C VAL A 15 7.30 -10.14 4.32
N SER A 16 8.40 -9.60 4.87
CA SER A 16 9.40 -10.43 5.53
C SER A 16 8.89 -11.11 6.80
N LYS A 17 7.84 -10.57 7.42
CA LYS A 17 7.21 -11.19 8.60
C LYS A 17 6.23 -12.30 8.21
N ASN A 18 6.00 -12.51 6.90
CA ASN A 18 5.09 -13.53 6.39
C ASN A 18 3.64 -13.30 6.84
N ILE A 19 3.19 -12.05 6.80
CA ILE A 19 1.85 -11.66 7.25
C ILE A 19 0.97 -11.05 6.14
N ILE A 20 1.32 -11.30 4.87
CA ILE A 20 0.50 -10.79 3.74
C ILE A 20 -0.96 -11.20 3.92
N GLY A 21 -1.21 -12.47 4.23
CA GLY A 21 -2.58 -12.96 4.40
C GLY A 21 -3.33 -12.30 5.55
N LYS A 22 -2.65 -12.02 6.65
CA LYS A 22 -3.27 -11.34 7.79
C LYS A 22 -3.69 -9.92 7.44
N ILE A 23 -2.89 -9.23 6.65
CA ILE A 23 -3.19 -7.87 6.21
C ILE A 23 -4.34 -7.89 5.21
N ILE A 24 -4.30 -8.80 4.22
CA ILE A 24 -5.36 -8.93 3.22
C ILE A 24 -6.70 -9.23 3.89
N SER A 25 -6.72 -10.07 4.92
CA SER A 25 -7.96 -10.40 5.60
C SER A 25 -8.64 -9.17 6.22
N ARG A 26 -7.85 -8.17 6.67
CA ARG A 26 -8.39 -6.92 7.19
C ARG A 26 -9.17 -6.17 6.12
N PHE A 27 -8.68 -6.19 4.88
CA PHE A 27 -9.38 -5.55 3.76
C PHE A 27 -10.66 -6.30 3.42
N GLU A 28 -10.57 -7.61 3.25
CA GLU A 28 -11.73 -8.42 2.86
C GLU A 28 -12.83 -8.43 3.92
N ASP A 29 -12.44 -8.49 5.19
CA ASP A 29 -13.40 -8.46 6.30
C ASP A 29 -14.17 -7.14 6.38
N ASN A 30 -13.63 -6.09 5.78
CA ASN A 30 -14.23 -4.77 5.80
C ASN A 30 -14.83 -4.34 4.46
N GLY A 31 -15.08 -5.29 3.56
CA GLY A 31 -15.80 -5.01 2.32
C GLY A 31 -14.95 -4.48 1.17
N LEU A 32 -13.63 -4.56 1.28
CA LEU A 32 -12.75 -4.22 0.17
C LEU A 32 -12.40 -5.50 -0.60
N HIS A 33 -12.50 -5.44 -1.92
CA HIS A 33 -12.22 -6.58 -2.79
C HIS A 33 -10.86 -6.41 -3.45
N ILE A 34 -10.05 -7.47 -3.44
CA ILE A 34 -8.77 -7.47 -4.17
C ILE A 34 -9.10 -7.81 -5.62
N VAL A 35 -8.83 -6.87 -6.52
CA VAL A 35 -9.12 -7.04 -7.95
C VAL A 35 -7.85 -7.16 -8.80
N ALA A 36 -6.68 -7.00 -8.20
CA ALA A 36 -5.38 -7.24 -8.81
C ALA A 36 -4.35 -7.35 -7.70
N GLY A 37 -3.32 -8.16 -7.92
CA GLY A 37 -2.26 -8.28 -6.92
C GLY A 37 -1.06 -9.03 -7.49
N LYS A 38 0.14 -8.63 -7.08
CA LYS A 38 1.36 -9.34 -7.46
C LYS A 38 2.49 -9.05 -6.48
N LEU A 39 3.31 -10.06 -6.26
CA LEU A 39 4.51 -9.97 -5.45
C LEU A 39 5.65 -9.62 -6.39
N ILE A 40 6.33 -8.48 -6.13
CA ILE A 40 7.39 -8.01 -7.00
C ILE A 40 8.56 -7.49 -6.17
N GLN A 41 9.74 -7.45 -6.79
CA GLN A 41 10.92 -6.83 -6.23
C GLN A 41 11.13 -5.49 -6.96
N LEU A 42 11.04 -4.38 -6.22
CA LEU A 42 11.31 -3.07 -6.81
C LEU A 42 12.81 -2.90 -7.01
N ASP A 43 13.21 -2.36 -8.16
CA ASP A 43 14.57 -1.90 -8.36
C ASP A 43 14.61 -0.38 -8.12
N ASP A 44 15.83 0.19 -8.22
CA ASP A 44 16.00 1.62 -7.96
C ASP A 44 15.17 2.49 -8.92
N GLU A 45 15.09 2.10 -10.18
CA GLU A 45 14.34 2.85 -11.19
C GLU A 45 12.86 2.84 -10.89
N MET A 46 12.28 1.68 -10.54
CA MET A 46 10.88 1.56 -10.20
C MET A 46 10.53 2.36 -8.95
N ALA A 47 11.37 2.28 -7.93
CA ALA A 47 11.15 3.03 -6.69
C ALA A 47 11.27 4.52 -6.92
N SER A 48 12.26 4.96 -7.72
CA SER A 48 12.42 6.37 -8.07
C SER A 48 11.21 6.91 -8.82
N GLY A 49 10.67 6.15 -9.76
CA GLY A 49 9.48 6.56 -10.52
C GLY A 49 8.24 6.65 -9.64
N PHE A 50 8.06 5.67 -8.75
CA PHE A 50 6.90 5.67 -7.86
C PHE A 50 6.92 6.87 -6.90
N TYR A 51 8.09 7.20 -6.37
CA TYR A 51 8.26 8.30 -5.43
C TYR A 51 8.80 9.58 -6.08
N ALA A 52 8.58 9.75 -7.39
CA ALA A 52 9.14 10.88 -8.16
C ALA A 52 8.82 12.25 -7.56
N GLU A 53 7.62 12.42 -6.97
CA GLU A 53 7.22 13.69 -6.36
C GLU A 53 8.05 14.02 -5.11
N HIS A 54 8.77 13.05 -4.55
CA HIS A 54 9.62 13.25 -3.38
C HIS A 54 11.08 13.43 -3.75
N GLU A 55 11.42 13.42 -5.05
CA GLU A 55 12.79 13.61 -5.50
C GLU A 55 13.34 14.94 -5.00
N GLY A 56 14.56 14.91 -4.48
CA GLY A 56 15.19 16.09 -3.88
C GLY A 56 14.88 16.27 -2.39
N ARG A 57 13.97 15.51 -1.82
CA ARG A 57 13.69 15.55 -0.38
C ARG A 57 14.74 14.74 0.38
N PRO A 58 15.08 15.15 1.63
CA PRO A 58 16.11 14.43 2.40
C PRO A 58 15.83 12.95 2.60
N PHE A 59 14.56 12.56 2.74
CA PHE A 59 14.17 11.19 3.00
C PHE A 59 14.05 10.32 1.73
N PHE A 60 14.21 10.90 0.54
CA PHE A 60 13.97 10.20 -0.73
C PHE A 60 14.86 8.96 -0.88
N GLN A 61 16.17 9.10 -0.61
CA GLN A 61 17.11 7.99 -0.75
C GLN A 61 16.84 6.88 0.27
N ASP A 62 16.52 7.24 1.51
CA ASP A 62 16.21 6.27 2.56
C ASP A 62 14.92 5.51 2.23
N LEU A 63 13.91 6.20 1.69
CA LEU A 63 12.65 5.60 1.29
C LEU A 63 12.87 4.59 0.16
N LYS A 64 13.66 4.94 -0.86
CA LYS A 64 13.99 4.03 -1.95
C LYS A 64 14.75 2.81 -1.44
N LYS A 65 15.74 3.04 -0.58
CA LYS A 65 16.53 1.96 -0.01
C LYS A 65 15.65 0.97 0.75
N PHE A 66 14.73 1.49 1.55
CA PHE A 66 13.79 0.66 2.30
C PHE A 66 12.88 -0.14 1.36
N MET A 67 12.28 0.51 0.36
CA MET A 67 11.34 -0.14 -0.54
C MET A 67 11.98 -1.13 -1.51
N THR A 68 13.29 -1.05 -1.70
CA THR A 68 14.03 -2.00 -2.53
C THR A 68 14.73 -3.08 -1.71
N SER A 69 14.60 -3.04 -0.39
CA SER A 69 15.30 -3.98 0.52
C SER A 69 14.75 -5.39 0.49
N GLY A 70 13.58 -5.60 -0.06
CA GLY A 70 12.96 -6.91 -0.20
C GLY A 70 11.70 -6.83 -1.03
N PRO A 71 11.04 -7.97 -1.30
CA PRO A 71 9.80 -7.97 -2.10
C PRO A 71 8.69 -7.17 -1.43
N VAL A 72 7.82 -6.62 -2.28
CA VAL A 72 6.59 -5.94 -1.85
C VAL A 72 5.42 -6.62 -2.53
N PHE A 73 4.24 -6.54 -1.90
CA PHE A 73 3.01 -7.02 -2.53
C PHE A 73 2.18 -5.81 -2.91
N VAL A 74 2.02 -5.58 -4.22
CA VAL A 74 1.21 -4.48 -4.73
C VAL A 74 -0.15 -5.01 -5.11
N GLN A 75 -1.21 -4.25 -4.79
CA GLN A 75 -2.58 -4.71 -5.03
C GLN A 75 -3.53 -3.54 -5.28
N VAL A 76 -4.61 -3.83 -5.98
CA VAL A 76 -5.69 -2.89 -6.19
C VAL A 76 -6.88 -3.34 -5.35
N LEU A 77 -7.36 -2.45 -4.49
CA LEU A 77 -8.54 -2.69 -3.65
C LEU A 77 -9.72 -1.93 -4.26
N GLU A 78 -10.87 -2.60 -4.32
CA GLU A 78 -12.10 -2.01 -4.87
C GLU A 78 -13.23 -2.10 -3.85
N GLY A 79 -14.00 -1.03 -3.73
CA GLY A 79 -15.16 -1.01 -2.85
C GLY A 79 -15.72 0.40 -2.72
N GLU A 80 -16.80 0.55 -1.96
CA GLU A 80 -17.36 1.87 -1.69
C GLU A 80 -16.39 2.69 -0.84
N GLY A 81 -16.04 3.89 -1.31
CA GLY A 81 -15.15 4.77 -0.59
C GLY A 81 -13.80 4.11 -0.28
N ALA A 82 -13.27 3.32 -1.21
CA ALA A 82 -12.09 2.49 -0.97
C ALA A 82 -10.87 3.27 -0.50
N ILE A 83 -10.65 4.47 -1.01
CA ILE A 83 -9.48 5.28 -0.62
C ILE A 83 -9.52 5.59 0.87
N GLN A 84 -10.62 6.17 1.34
CA GLN A 84 -10.77 6.54 2.74
C GLN A 84 -10.84 5.30 3.64
N LYS A 85 -11.59 4.27 3.22
CA LYS A 85 -11.72 3.04 3.98
C LYS A 85 -10.35 2.37 4.19
N ASN A 86 -9.55 2.31 3.13
CA ASN A 86 -8.20 1.75 3.24
C ASN A 86 -7.35 2.54 4.24
N ARG A 87 -7.42 3.88 4.17
CA ARG A 87 -6.65 4.72 5.09
C ARG A 87 -7.07 4.51 6.54
N GLU A 88 -8.37 4.35 6.79
CA GLU A 88 -8.86 4.05 8.13
C GLU A 88 -8.38 2.70 8.64
N LEU A 89 -8.37 1.69 7.76
CA LEU A 89 -7.88 0.36 8.12
C LEU A 89 -6.38 0.33 8.35
N MET A 90 -5.62 1.14 7.60
CA MET A 90 -4.16 1.24 7.80
C MET A 90 -3.81 1.89 9.13
N GLY A 91 -4.54 2.93 9.52
CA GLY A 91 -4.25 3.69 10.72
C GLY A 91 -3.23 4.81 10.50
N SER A 92 -2.87 5.50 11.57
CA SER A 92 -1.92 6.61 11.53
C SER A 92 -0.56 6.15 11.00
N THR A 93 0.10 7.05 10.25
CA THR A 93 1.45 6.82 9.72
C THR A 93 2.43 6.39 10.83
N ASN A 94 2.30 6.98 12.01
CA ASN A 94 3.07 6.58 13.19
C ASN A 94 2.32 5.45 13.90
N PRO A 95 2.87 4.22 13.94
CA PRO A 95 2.19 3.09 14.60
C PRO A 95 1.85 3.33 16.07
N GLN A 96 2.65 4.14 16.76
CA GLN A 96 2.41 4.42 18.18
C GLN A 96 1.18 5.30 18.38
N GLU A 97 0.78 6.05 17.36
CA GLU A 97 -0.40 6.91 17.38
C GLU A 97 -1.62 6.25 16.72
N ALA A 98 -1.42 5.06 16.12
CA ALA A 98 -2.49 4.37 15.41
C ALA A 98 -3.45 3.70 16.40
N GLU A 99 -4.74 3.76 16.08
CA GLU A 99 -5.77 3.13 16.91
C GLU A 99 -5.59 1.62 16.94
N PRO A 100 -5.81 0.96 18.09
CA PRO A 100 -5.77 -0.50 18.17
C PRO A 100 -6.72 -1.13 17.14
N GLY A 101 -6.27 -2.21 16.52
CA GLY A 101 -7.05 -2.89 15.49
C GLY A 101 -6.73 -2.43 14.08
N THR A 102 -6.00 -1.31 13.92
CA THR A 102 -5.53 -0.90 12.59
C THR A 102 -4.30 -1.72 12.22
N ILE A 103 -4.02 -1.78 10.92
CA ILE A 103 -2.90 -2.56 10.41
C ILE A 103 -1.57 -2.07 11.01
N ARG A 104 -1.37 -0.76 11.04
CA ARG A 104 -0.12 -0.20 11.56
C ARG A 104 0.04 -0.40 13.06
N ALA A 105 -1.05 -0.25 13.83
CA ALA A 105 -0.99 -0.50 15.28
C ALA A 105 -0.59 -1.93 15.58
N ASP A 106 -1.11 -2.88 14.80
CA ASP A 106 -0.92 -4.30 15.09
C ASP A 106 0.36 -4.89 14.49
N PHE A 107 0.81 -4.37 13.33
CA PHE A 107 1.87 -5.02 12.55
C PHE A 107 3.09 -4.16 12.25
N ALA A 108 3.01 -2.84 12.39
CA ALA A 108 4.12 -1.96 12.03
C ALA A 108 5.08 -1.76 13.19
N ASN A 109 6.36 -1.56 12.87
CA ASN A 109 7.40 -1.37 13.88
C ASN A 109 7.69 0.10 14.16
N SER A 110 7.64 0.96 13.14
CA SER A 110 8.02 2.37 13.26
C SER A 110 7.40 3.17 12.12
N ILE A 111 7.61 4.47 12.11
CA ILE A 111 7.14 5.34 11.03
C ILE A 111 7.78 4.91 9.70
N ASP A 112 9.06 4.56 9.72
CA ASP A 112 9.78 4.16 8.50
C ASP A 112 9.42 2.74 8.06
N ALA A 113 9.21 1.83 9.00
CA ALA A 113 8.81 0.44 8.74
C ALA A 113 7.36 0.27 9.17
N ASN A 114 6.44 0.93 8.44
CA ASN A 114 5.04 1.02 8.84
C ASN A 114 4.08 0.09 8.08
N ALA A 115 4.59 -0.98 7.55
CA ALA A 115 3.88 -2.14 7.00
C ALA A 115 3.16 -1.92 5.68
N VAL A 116 2.44 -0.83 5.48
CA VAL A 116 1.57 -0.65 4.32
C VAL A 116 1.60 0.77 3.78
N HIS A 117 1.25 0.87 2.49
CA HIS A 117 1.01 2.14 1.80
C HIS A 117 -0.37 2.08 1.17
N GLY A 118 -1.07 3.21 1.14
CA GLY A 118 -2.32 3.36 0.40
C GLY A 118 -2.37 4.73 -0.26
N SER A 119 -3.02 4.80 -1.42
CA SER A 119 -3.22 6.07 -2.12
C SER A 119 -4.00 7.03 -1.23
N ASP A 120 -3.69 8.32 -1.30
CA ASP A 120 -4.31 9.34 -0.43
C ASP A 120 -5.41 10.15 -1.12
N SER A 121 -5.60 9.96 -2.42
CA SER A 121 -6.60 10.70 -3.20
C SER A 121 -6.95 9.93 -4.47
N GLU A 122 -8.01 10.36 -5.16
CA GLU A 122 -8.36 9.77 -6.46
C GLU A 122 -7.25 9.95 -7.48
N ILE A 123 -6.62 11.12 -7.50
CA ILE A 123 -5.53 11.41 -8.44
C ILE A 123 -4.35 10.48 -8.17
N SER A 124 -3.96 10.35 -6.89
CA SER A 124 -2.88 9.43 -6.50
C SER A 124 -3.24 7.99 -6.84
N ALA A 125 -4.47 7.59 -6.58
CA ALA A 125 -4.90 6.21 -6.85
C ALA A 125 -4.78 5.88 -8.34
N ILE A 126 -5.24 6.75 -9.21
CA ILE A 126 -5.16 6.53 -10.66
C ILE A 126 -3.70 6.41 -11.10
N ARG A 127 -2.87 7.35 -10.68
CA ARG A 127 -1.45 7.35 -11.03
C ARG A 127 -0.74 6.09 -10.54
N GLU A 128 -0.96 5.73 -9.28
CA GLU A 128 -0.27 4.60 -8.66
C GLU A 128 -0.72 3.26 -9.22
N ILE A 129 -2.02 3.11 -9.45
CA ILE A 129 -2.56 1.89 -10.06
C ILE A 129 -1.97 1.70 -11.46
N ASN A 130 -1.97 2.75 -12.27
CA ASN A 130 -1.45 2.68 -13.63
C ASN A 130 0.06 2.46 -13.67
N TYR A 131 0.74 2.82 -12.59
CA TYR A 131 2.18 2.59 -12.50
C TYR A 131 2.53 1.10 -12.40
N PHE A 132 1.72 0.34 -11.67
CA PHE A 132 2.01 -1.07 -11.41
C PHE A 132 1.17 -2.05 -12.23
N PHE A 133 0.01 -1.64 -12.72
CA PHE A 133 -0.93 -2.57 -13.37
C PHE A 133 -1.41 -2.06 -14.72
N THR A 134 -1.59 -3.02 -15.66
CA THR A 134 -2.30 -2.75 -16.90
C THR A 134 -3.79 -2.98 -16.67
N THR A 135 -4.63 -2.47 -17.59
CA THR A 135 -6.07 -2.67 -17.50
C THR A 135 -6.46 -4.14 -17.48
N GLU A 136 -5.74 -4.97 -18.25
CA GLU A 136 -6.01 -6.40 -18.33
C GLU A 136 -5.68 -7.16 -17.05
N GLU A 137 -4.81 -6.61 -16.22
CA GLU A 137 -4.43 -7.24 -14.96
C GLU A 137 -5.46 -7.02 -13.85
N ILE A 138 -6.40 -6.10 -14.06
CA ILE A 138 -7.42 -5.75 -13.06
C ILE A 138 -8.72 -6.45 -13.43
N VAL A 139 -9.26 -7.26 -12.50
CA VAL A 139 -10.45 -8.07 -12.73
C VAL A 139 -11.47 -7.79 -11.63
N SER A 140 -12.55 -7.08 -11.98
CA SER A 140 -13.61 -6.81 -11.00
C SER A 140 -14.40 -8.08 -10.70
N LYS A 141 -14.80 -8.22 -9.45
CA LYS A 141 -15.58 -9.37 -8.96
C LYS A 141 -17.05 -9.06 -8.93
#